data_b7d0ccf91cc632c392418a13deb4fd35
#
_entry.id   b7d0ccf91cc632c392418a13deb4fd35
#
_cell.length_a   1.000
_cell.length_b   1.000
_cell.length_c   1.000
_cell.angle_alpha   90.00
_cell.angle_beta   90.00
_cell.angle_gamma   90.00
#
_symmetry.space_group_name_H-M   'P 1'
#
loop_
_entity.id
_entity.type
_entity.pdbx_description
1 polymer ?
#
loop_
_entity_poly.entity_id
_entity_poly.type
_entity_poly.pdbx_seq_one_letter_code
_entity_poly.pdbx_strand_id
1 'polypeptide(L)'
;MSNLQQIVANFLPISLDEMDDVKLMSRTDTKFAFRVSKLTLLMEKMMPFYRVLAIDGKFIHDYKSLYFDTDDRKFYFDHHNERVNRHKIRFREYVGSGLTFLEIKLKNNKGRTIKNRKKADSIAETLTEKQHKFIEKILGFHLDLSAKQWINFSRITFVHKTQKERLTIDINLTFEDKEKSGDFKQIVIAEVKQERMSRSSDFMRIAKELHILPTRISKYCMTTLELNPNLKQNQFKEKVLFLTKLKQA
;
A
#
# COMPACT_ATOMS: atom_id res chain seq x y z
N MET A 1 4.77 21.17 0.25
CA MET A 1 3.84 20.62 -0.76
C MET A 1 4.05 21.21 -2.16
N SER A 2 4.42 22.47 -2.31
CA SER A 2 4.58 23.10 -3.63
C SER A 2 5.61 22.44 -4.55
N ASN A 3 6.77 22.04 -4.05
CA ASN A 3 7.84 21.46 -4.88
C ASN A 3 7.44 20.08 -5.47
N LEU A 4 6.87 19.19 -4.65
CA LEU A 4 6.48 17.85 -5.12
C LEU A 4 5.36 17.89 -6.17
N GLN A 5 4.35 18.77 -5.99
CA GLN A 5 3.29 18.95 -6.98
C GLN A 5 3.85 19.48 -8.31
N GLN A 6 4.78 20.40 -8.27
CA GLN A 6 5.45 20.92 -9.48
C GLN A 6 6.23 19.83 -10.22
N ILE A 7 7.02 19.01 -9.49
CA ILE A 7 7.77 17.91 -10.10
C ILE A 7 6.84 16.90 -10.74
N VAL A 8 5.75 16.51 -10.05
CA VAL A 8 4.78 15.54 -10.56
C VAL A 8 4.05 16.08 -11.79
N ALA A 9 3.75 17.36 -11.84
CA ALA A 9 3.11 18.01 -12.98
C ALA A 9 3.98 18.05 -14.25
N ASN A 10 5.30 17.84 -14.14
CA ASN A 10 6.19 17.74 -15.30
C ASN A 10 6.15 16.36 -15.99
N PHE A 11 5.51 15.36 -15.40
CA PHE A 11 5.32 14.09 -16.07
C PHE A 11 4.18 14.18 -17.09
N LEU A 12 4.30 13.43 -18.19
CA LEU A 12 3.19 13.26 -19.12
C LEU A 12 2.01 12.59 -18.39
N PRO A 13 0.79 13.16 -18.45
CA PRO A 13 -0.38 12.55 -17.80
C PRO A 13 -0.85 11.30 -18.53
N ILE A 14 -1.51 10.41 -17.79
CA ILE A 14 -2.29 9.27 -18.29
C ILE A 14 -3.62 9.23 -17.57
N SER A 15 -4.72 8.99 -18.29
CA SER A 15 -6.07 8.85 -17.73
C SER A 15 -6.31 7.46 -17.11
N LEU A 16 -7.42 7.32 -16.35
CA LEU A 16 -7.82 6.01 -15.83
C LEU A 16 -8.17 5.02 -16.95
N ASP A 17 -8.82 5.49 -18.02
CA ASP A 17 -9.24 4.64 -19.14
C ASP A 17 -8.03 4.09 -19.89
N GLU A 18 -7.02 4.94 -20.18
CA GLU A 18 -5.77 4.52 -20.78
C GLU A 18 -4.98 3.53 -19.87
N MET A 19 -5.13 3.62 -18.54
CA MET A 19 -4.50 2.68 -17.60
C MET A 19 -5.12 1.29 -17.63
N ASP A 20 -6.37 1.15 -18.07
CA ASP A 20 -7.05 -0.15 -18.12
C ASP A 20 -6.41 -1.10 -19.14
N ASP A 21 -5.74 -0.57 -20.16
CA ASP A 21 -4.97 -1.35 -21.14
C ASP A 21 -3.69 -1.97 -20.52
N VAL A 22 -3.26 -1.46 -19.36
CA VAL A 22 -2.11 -1.97 -18.59
C VAL A 22 -2.56 -2.84 -17.39
N LYS A 23 -3.70 -3.53 -17.52
CA LYS A 23 -4.17 -4.47 -16.48
C LYS A 23 -3.26 -5.68 -16.38
N LEU A 24 -2.50 -5.73 -15.29
CA LEU A 24 -1.65 -6.88 -14.97
C LEU A 24 -2.49 -7.94 -14.22
N MET A 25 -3.01 -8.93 -14.95
CA MET A 25 -3.82 -10.04 -14.40
C MET A 25 -2.99 -10.96 -13.51
N SER A 26 -1.81 -11.35 -13.98
CA SER A 26 -0.80 -12.09 -13.18
C SER A 26 0.40 -11.19 -13.00
N ARG A 27 0.81 -10.93 -11.74
CA ARG A 27 1.87 -9.95 -11.47
C ARG A 27 2.73 -10.31 -10.29
N THR A 28 3.94 -9.77 -10.32
CA THR A 28 4.85 -9.71 -9.18
C THR A 28 4.88 -8.29 -8.64
N ASP A 29 4.71 -8.16 -7.33
CA ASP A 29 4.75 -6.87 -6.62
C ASP A 29 6.07 -6.79 -5.84
N THR A 30 6.93 -5.82 -6.19
CA THR A 30 8.18 -5.54 -5.47
C THR A 30 8.04 -4.21 -4.73
N LYS A 31 8.35 -4.20 -3.43
CA LYS A 31 8.20 -3.02 -2.58
C LYS A 31 9.53 -2.45 -2.15
N PHE A 32 9.51 -1.15 -1.88
CA PHE A 32 10.65 -0.36 -1.43
C PHE A 32 10.17 0.58 -0.33
N ALA A 33 11.04 0.84 0.64
CA ALA A 33 10.85 1.91 1.60
C ALA A 33 12.13 2.73 1.67
N PHE A 34 11.99 4.05 1.64
CA PHE A 34 13.13 4.97 1.62
C PHE A 34 12.71 6.34 2.17
N ARG A 35 13.68 7.21 2.42
CA ARG A 35 13.43 8.55 2.94
C ARG A 35 12.83 9.47 1.90
N VAL A 36 11.95 10.34 2.35
CA VAL A 36 11.32 11.37 1.52
C VAL A 36 12.36 12.29 0.87
N SER A 37 13.51 12.49 1.48
CA SER A 37 14.61 13.29 0.90
C SER A 37 15.15 12.76 -0.44
N LYS A 38 14.99 11.46 -0.71
CA LYS A 38 15.37 10.85 -2.00
C LYS A 38 14.28 10.97 -3.08
N LEU A 39 13.07 11.40 -2.71
CA LEU A 39 11.90 11.34 -3.60
C LEU A 39 12.03 12.25 -4.81
N THR A 40 12.47 13.48 -4.62
CA THR A 40 12.68 14.46 -5.71
C THR A 40 13.63 13.91 -6.78
N LEU A 41 14.83 13.51 -6.37
CA LEU A 41 15.84 12.96 -7.30
C LEU A 41 15.36 11.67 -7.99
N LEU A 42 14.63 10.80 -7.26
CA LEU A 42 14.03 9.61 -7.84
C LEU A 42 13.04 9.98 -8.95
N MET A 43 12.15 10.94 -8.71
CA MET A 43 11.15 11.38 -9.68
C MET A 43 11.79 12.02 -10.91
N GLU A 44 12.78 12.88 -10.74
CA GLU A 44 13.51 13.48 -11.86
C GLU A 44 14.11 12.43 -12.78
N LYS A 45 14.76 11.40 -12.20
CA LYS A 45 15.35 10.29 -12.97
C LYS A 45 14.27 9.40 -13.62
N MET A 46 13.07 9.33 -13.08
CA MET A 46 11.96 8.53 -13.63
C MET A 46 11.23 9.23 -14.78
N MET A 47 11.27 10.54 -14.87
CA MET A 47 10.48 11.34 -15.81
C MET A 47 10.62 10.90 -17.29
N PRO A 48 11.80 10.52 -17.79
CA PRO A 48 11.93 10.03 -19.16
C PRO A 48 11.13 8.76 -19.45
N PHE A 49 10.88 7.92 -18.45
CA PHE A 49 10.38 6.55 -18.61
C PHE A 49 8.91 6.39 -18.23
N TYR A 50 8.34 7.29 -17.42
CA TYR A 50 7.01 7.11 -16.84
C TYR A 50 6.04 8.24 -17.23
N ARG A 51 4.74 7.87 -17.25
CA ARG A 51 3.59 8.78 -17.24
C ARG A 51 2.97 8.76 -15.85
N VAL A 52 2.29 9.83 -15.44
CA VAL A 52 1.62 9.94 -14.15
C VAL A 52 0.09 9.90 -14.32
N LEU A 53 -0.60 9.17 -13.46
CA LEU A 53 -2.06 9.14 -13.44
C LEU A 53 -2.62 10.50 -13.05
N ALA A 54 -3.44 11.05 -13.93
CA ALA A 54 -4.24 12.26 -13.69
C ALA A 54 -5.73 11.88 -13.58
N ILE A 55 -6.39 12.32 -12.49
CA ILE A 55 -7.83 12.21 -12.30
C ILE A 55 -8.33 13.60 -11.92
N ASP A 56 -9.23 14.17 -12.72
CA ASP A 56 -9.76 15.53 -12.53
C ASP A 56 -8.65 16.58 -12.32
N GLY A 57 -7.57 16.48 -13.12
CA GLY A 57 -6.41 17.37 -13.05
C GLY A 57 -5.51 17.17 -11.82
N LYS A 58 -5.78 16.19 -10.96
CA LYS A 58 -4.97 15.86 -9.78
C LYS A 58 -4.07 14.66 -10.06
N PHE A 59 -2.85 14.72 -9.58
CA PHE A 59 -1.82 13.67 -9.70
C PHE A 59 -1.57 12.92 -8.38
N ILE A 60 -1.93 13.54 -7.27
CA ILE A 60 -1.76 12.99 -5.92
C ILE A 60 -3.15 12.72 -5.37
N HIS A 61 -3.39 11.46 -5.00
CA HIS A 61 -4.70 10.99 -4.58
C HIS A 61 -4.65 10.45 -3.15
N ASP A 62 -5.57 10.92 -2.31
CA ASP A 62 -5.63 10.53 -0.92
C ASP A 62 -6.45 9.25 -0.72
N TYR A 63 -5.98 8.43 0.21
CA TYR A 63 -6.58 7.16 0.57
C TYR A 63 -6.79 7.10 2.06
N LYS A 64 -8.00 6.74 2.48
CA LYS A 64 -8.31 6.35 3.85
C LYS A 64 -8.57 4.85 3.90
N SER A 65 -8.07 4.18 4.92
CA SER A 65 -8.30 2.75 5.08
C SER A 65 -8.45 2.40 6.54
N LEU A 66 -9.56 1.74 6.90
CA LEU A 66 -9.80 1.18 8.21
C LEU A 66 -9.58 -0.33 8.14
N TYR A 67 -8.64 -0.85 8.93
CA TYR A 67 -8.30 -2.25 8.98
C TYR A 67 -9.05 -2.99 10.07
N PHE A 68 -9.49 -4.21 9.75
CA PHE A 68 -10.16 -5.12 10.65
C PHE A 68 -9.27 -6.32 10.97
N ASP A 69 -9.34 -6.79 12.21
CA ASP A 69 -8.70 -8.01 12.69
C ASP A 69 -9.53 -8.57 13.85
N THR A 70 -9.23 -9.78 14.29
CA THR A 70 -9.77 -10.32 15.54
C THR A 70 -9.17 -9.61 16.74
N ASP A 71 -9.74 -9.77 17.92
CA ASP A 71 -9.24 -9.09 19.12
C ASP A 71 -7.85 -9.57 19.52
N ASP A 72 -7.55 -10.85 19.29
CA ASP A 72 -6.23 -11.45 19.45
C ASP A 72 -5.26 -11.16 18.28
N ARG A 73 -5.65 -10.31 17.32
CA ARG A 73 -4.81 -9.90 16.19
C ARG A 73 -4.36 -11.06 15.28
N LYS A 74 -5.25 -12.01 15.00
CA LYS A 74 -4.99 -13.19 14.16
C LYS A 74 -4.31 -12.86 12.83
N PHE A 75 -4.78 -11.86 12.06
CA PHE A 75 -4.19 -11.54 10.76
C PHE A 75 -2.81 -10.89 10.90
N TYR A 76 -2.56 -10.14 11.98
CA TYR A 76 -1.23 -9.67 12.32
C TYR A 76 -0.29 -10.84 12.60
N PHE A 77 -0.70 -11.77 13.48
CA PHE A 77 0.11 -12.93 13.84
C PHE A 77 0.31 -13.91 12.69
N ASP A 78 -0.69 -14.11 11.83
CA ASP A 78 -0.53 -14.89 10.59
C ASP A 78 0.57 -14.29 9.70
N HIS A 79 0.66 -12.95 9.65
CA HIS A 79 1.73 -12.26 8.93
C HIS A 79 3.08 -12.36 9.62
N HIS A 80 3.10 -12.19 10.94
CA HIS A 80 4.30 -12.27 11.77
C HIS A 80 4.92 -13.67 11.67
N ASN A 81 4.11 -14.70 11.80
CA ASN A 81 4.54 -16.10 11.79
C ASN A 81 4.69 -16.69 10.38
N GLU A 82 4.62 -15.86 9.34
CA GLU A 82 4.73 -16.24 7.94
C GLU A 82 3.78 -17.37 7.50
N ARG A 83 2.59 -17.48 8.17
CA ARG A 83 1.58 -18.47 7.83
C ARG A 83 1.20 -18.38 6.35
N VAL A 84 0.92 -19.51 5.73
CA VAL A 84 0.28 -19.58 4.41
C VAL A 84 -1.19 -19.12 4.50
N ASN A 85 -1.77 -18.70 3.39
CA ASN A 85 -3.18 -18.24 3.33
C ASN A 85 -3.48 -17.08 4.28
N ARG A 86 -2.62 -16.06 4.26
CA ARG A 86 -2.77 -14.87 5.11
C ARG A 86 -3.78 -13.87 4.55
N HIS A 87 -4.65 -13.38 5.41
CA HIS A 87 -5.66 -12.42 5.04
C HIS A 87 -5.33 -11.00 5.53
N LYS A 88 -5.94 -10.02 4.88
CA LYS A 88 -6.09 -8.63 5.33
C LYS A 88 -7.44 -8.15 4.93
N ILE A 89 -8.17 -7.58 5.86
CA ILE A 89 -9.51 -7.05 5.65
C ILE A 89 -9.50 -5.57 5.98
N ARG A 90 -10.09 -4.76 5.10
CA ARG A 90 -10.19 -3.32 5.32
C ARG A 90 -11.32 -2.71 4.52
N PHE A 91 -11.88 -1.64 5.01
CA PHE A 91 -12.46 -0.64 4.14
C PHE A 91 -11.38 0.23 3.50
N ARG A 92 -11.66 0.70 2.30
CA ARG A 92 -10.83 1.69 1.62
C ARG A 92 -11.70 2.69 0.90
N GLU A 93 -11.47 3.96 1.19
CA GLU A 93 -12.01 5.10 0.48
C GLU A 93 -10.95 5.70 -0.43
N TYR A 94 -11.35 6.04 -1.64
CA TYR A 94 -10.62 6.86 -2.58
C TYR A 94 -11.14 8.28 -2.41
N VAL A 95 -10.46 9.09 -1.61
CA VAL A 95 -10.94 10.41 -1.18
C VAL A 95 -11.25 11.30 -2.39
N GLY A 96 -12.45 11.92 -2.37
CA GLY A 96 -12.89 12.81 -3.45
C GLY A 96 -13.51 12.12 -4.67
N SER A 97 -13.49 10.77 -4.74
CA SER A 97 -14.09 10.03 -5.85
C SER A 97 -15.46 9.43 -5.54
N GLY A 98 -15.94 9.52 -4.30
CA GLY A 98 -17.15 8.86 -3.83
C GLY A 98 -17.06 7.31 -3.82
N LEU A 99 -15.87 6.74 -3.99
CA LEU A 99 -15.68 5.30 -4.06
C LEU A 99 -15.13 4.74 -2.76
N THR A 100 -15.90 3.87 -2.14
CA THR A 100 -15.49 3.08 -0.96
C THR A 100 -15.68 1.60 -1.22
N PHE A 101 -14.74 0.78 -0.76
CA PHE A 101 -14.78 -0.67 -0.91
C PHE A 101 -14.40 -1.38 0.38
N LEU A 102 -15.13 -2.43 0.71
CA LEU A 102 -14.65 -3.49 1.59
C LEU A 102 -13.74 -4.42 0.79
N GLU A 103 -12.47 -4.50 1.17
CA GLU A 103 -11.43 -5.24 0.47
C GLU A 103 -10.89 -6.38 1.33
N ILE A 104 -10.85 -7.58 0.78
CA ILE A 104 -10.23 -8.76 1.38
C ILE A 104 -9.06 -9.17 0.49
N LYS A 105 -7.87 -9.26 1.07
CA LYS A 105 -6.68 -9.75 0.38
C LYS A 105 -6.24 -11.05 1.01
N LEU A 106 -6.15 -12.09 0.20
CA LEU A 106 -5.57 -13.38 0.54
C LEU A 106 -4.22 -13.52 -0.15
N LYS A 107 -3.15 -13.78 0.60
CA LYS A 107 -1.91 -14.30 0.05
C LYS A 107 -1.90 -15.82 0.24
N ASN A 108 -2.08 -16.57 -0.85
CA ASN A 108 -2.19 -18.02 -0.81
C ASN A 108 -0.83 -18.73 -0.69
N ASN A 109 -0.87 -20.06 -0.55
CA ASN A 109 0.30 -20.93 -0.45
C ASN A 109 1.20 -20.92 -1.70
N LYS A 110 0.66 -20.55 -2.89
CA LYS A 110 1.42 -20.38 -4.14
C LYS A 110 2.05 -18.98 -4.25
N GLY A 111 2.05 -18.19 -3.19
CA GLY A 111 2.60 -16.83 -3.16
C GLY A 111 1.80 -15.79 -3.95
N ARG A 112 0.64 -16.16 -4.51
CA ARG A 112 -0.25 -15.26 -5.24
C ARG A 112 -1.11 -14.44 -4.28
N THR A 113 -1.39 -13.19 -4.65
CA THR A 113 -2.33 -12.32 -3.93
C THR A 113 -3.66 -12.29 -4.67
N ILE A 114 -4.71 -12.81 -4.04
CA ILE A 114 -6.09 -12.73 -4.51
C ILE A 114 -6.76 -11.57 -3.81
N LYS A 115 -7.42 -10.70 -4.55
CA LYS A 115 -8.16 -9.55 -4.03
C LYS A 115 -9.63 -9.67 -4.37
N ASN A 116 -10.46 -9.70 -3.34
CA ASN A 116 -11.92 -9.58 -3.45
C ASN A 116 -12.32 -8.20 -2.92
N ARG A 117 -13.28 -7.55 -3.57
CA ARG A 117 -13.81 -6.27 -3.11
C ARG A 117 -15.31 -6.17 -3.34
N LYS A 118 -16.00 -5.51 -2.43
CA LYS A 118 -17.42 -5.17 -2.51
C LYS A 118 -17.56 -3.67 -2.30
N LYS A 119 -18.33 -2.99 -3.14
CA LYS A 119 -18.63 -1.56 -2.98
C LYS A 119 -19.37 -1.35 -1.66
N ALA A 120 -19.05 -0.28 -0.97
CA ALA A 120 -19.70 0.19 0.24
C ALA A 120 -20.01 1.67 0.08
N ASP A 121 -21.01 2.17 0.77
CA ASP A 121 -21.41 3.57 0.70
C ASP A 121 -20.39 4.46 1.44
N SER A 122 -19.90 3.98 2.56
CA SER A 122 -18.87 4.66 3.37
C SER A 122 -18.02 3.66 4.14
N ILE A 123 -16.96 4.15 4.80
CA ILE A 123 -16.23 3.37 5.80
C ILE A 123 -17.09 3.31 7.07
N ALA A 124 -17.27 2.11 7.61
CA ALA A 124 -17.95 1.87 8.87
C ALA A 124 -17.03 1.16 9.86
N GLU A 125 -17.08 1.52 11.12
CA GLU A 125 -16.30 0.88 12.19
C GLU A 125 -16.91 -0.45 12.62
N THR A 126 -18.20 -0.67 12.35
CA THR A 126 -18.90 -1.92 12.61
C THR A 126 -19.34 -2.55 11.29
N LEU A 127 -19.09 -3.83 11.13
CA LEU A 127 -19.51 -4.59 9.96
C LEU A 127 -21.00 -4.92 10.04
N THR A 128 -21.71 -4.75 8.93
CA THR A 128 -23.11 -5.22 8.80
C THR A 128 -23.15 -6.73 8.58
N GLU A 129 -24.31 -7.36 8.83
CA GLU A 129 -24.49 -8.79 8.56
C GLU A 129 -24.18 -9.18 7.10
N LYS A 130 -24.54 -8.33 6.13
CA LYS A 130 -24.22 -8.53 4.70
C LYS A 130 -22.71 -8.48 4.42
N GLN A 131 -21.95 -7.71 5.19
CA GLN A 131 -20.49 -7.61 5.09
C GLN A 131 -19.83 -8.81 5.77
N HIS A 132 -20.32 -9.24 6.93
CA HIS A 132 -19.87 -10.49 7.57
C HIS A 132 -20.05 -11.68 6.64
N LYS A 133 -21.24 -11.91 6.08
CA LYS A 133 -21.50 -12.99 5.12
C LYS A 133 -20.58 -12.94 3.90
N PHE A 134 -20.27 -11.73 3.40
CA PHE A 134 -19.30 -11.58 2.29
C PHE A 134 -17.88 -11.98 2.71
N ILE A 135 -17.45 -11.60 3.92
CA ILE A 135 -16.14 -11.97 4.46
C ILE A 135 -16.05 -13.48 4.66
N GLU A 136 -17.02 -14.08 5.34
CA GLU A 136 -17.11 -15.54 5.61
C GLU A 136 -17.07 -16.37 4.33
N LYS A 137 -17.82 -15.95 3.30
CA LYS A 137 -17.78 -16.61 1.98
C LYS A 137 -16.36 -16.68 1.40
N ILE A 138 -15.53 -15.66 1.64
CA ILE A 138 -14.17 -15.59 1.09
C ILE A 138 -13.17 -16.30 2.00
N LEU A 139 -13.34 -16.20 3.31
CA LEU A 139 -12.48 -16.86 4.29
C LEU A 139 -12.74 -18.37 4.35
N GLY A 140 -13.98 -18.79 4.16
CA GLY A 140 -14.44 -20.17 4.37
C GLY A 140 -14.78 -20.51 5.83
N PHE A 141 -14.74 -19.54 6.75
CA PHE A 141 -15.03 -19.69 8.18
C PHE A 141 -15.45 -18.34 8.78
N HIS A 142 -16.13 -18.41 9.92
CA HIS A 142 -16.54 -17.24 10.70
C HIS A 142 -15.39 -16.67 11.53
N LEU A 143 -15.33 -15.35 11.69
CA LEU A 143 -14.45 -14.63 12.61
C LEU A 143 -15.16 -13.41 13.18
N ASP A 144 -15.02 -13.21 14.46
CA ASP A 144 -15.39 -11.97 15.13
C ASP A 144 -14.33 -10.90 14.82
N LEU A 145 -14.71 -9.94 13.99
CA LEU A 145 -13.83 -8.90 13.48
C LEU A 145 -14.24 -7.55 14.05
N SER A 146 -13.27 -6.82 14.54
CA SER A 146 -13.43 -5.44 15.00
C SER A 146 -12.50 -4.49 14.25
N ALA A 147 -12.89 -3.22 14.14
CA ALA A 147 -12.05 -2.17 13.61
C ALA A 147 -10.82 -1.96 14.51
N LYS A 148 -9.63 -1.97 13.93
CA LYS A 148 -8.38 -1.93 14.70
C LYS A 148 -7.60 -0.66 14.52
N GLN A 149 -7.47 -0.16 13.30
CA GLN A 149 -6.67 1.02 13.04
C GLN A 149 -6.95 1.64 11.69
N TRP A 150 -6.85 2.95 11.63
CA TRP A 150 -6.81 3.73 10.41
C TRP A 150 -5.40 3.78 9.85
N ILE A 151 -5.30 3.77 8.53
CA ILE A 151 -4.06 4.03 7.79
C ILE A 151 -4.40 4.90 6.61
N ASN A 152 -3.92 6.14 6.62
CA ASN A 152 -4.17 7.13 5.59
C ASN A 152 -2.85 7.49 4.89
N PHE A 153 -2.91 7.81 3.61
CA PHE A 153 -1.73 8.19 2.84
C PHE A 153 -2.15 8.84 1.52
N SER A 154 -1.24 9.61 0.95
CA SER A 154 -1.37 10.16 -0.40
C SER A 154 -0.60 9.27 -1.38
N ARG A 155 -1.15 9.03 -2.57
CA ARG A 155 -0.56 8.15 -3.58
C ARG A 155 -0.37 8.86 -4.91
N ILE A 156 0.80 8.66 -5.48
CA ILE A 156 1.10 8.98 -6.87
C ILE A 156 1.21 7.65 -7.63
N THR A 157 0.52 7.55 -8.75
CA THR A 157 0.55 6.34 -9.59
C THR A 157 1.21 6.65 -10.92
N PHE A 158 2.20 5.84 -11.29
CA PHE A 158 2.92 5.95 -12.54
C PHE A 158 2.72 4.69 -13.39
N VAL A 159 2.75 4.87 -14.71
CA VAL A 159 2.73 3.80 -15.70
C VAL A 159 3.95 3.97 -16.58
N HIS A 160 4.67 2.91 -16.84
CA HIS A 160 5.81 2.95 -17.75
C HIS A 160 5.35 3.21 -19.19
N LYS A 161 6.09 4.04 -19.94
CA LYS A 161 5.71 4.49 -21.29
C LYS A 161 5.62 3.35 -22.31
N THR A 162 6.46 2.33 -22.16
CA THR A 162 6.61 1.23 -23.15
C THR A 162 6.47 -0.17 -22.54
N GLN A 163 6.65 -0.34 -21.24
CA GLN A 163 6.63 -1.65 -20.59
C GLN A 163 5.32 -1.84 -19.82
N LYS A 164 4.86 -3.08 -19.66
CA LYS A 164 3.74 -3.44 -18.79
C LYS A 164 4.15 -3.37 -17.31
N GLU A 165 4.42 -2.17 -16.85
CA GLU A 165 4.82 -1.87 -15.48
C GLU A 165 4.00 -0.72 -14.91
N ARG A 166 3.55 -0.88 -13.68
CA ARG A 166 2.89 0.15 -12.89
C ARG A 166 3.63 0.34 -11.58
N LEU A 167 3.89 1.59 -11.24
CA LEU A 167 4.51 1.98 -9.98
C LEU A 167 3.53 2.81 -9.17
N THR A 168 3.45 2.56 -7.87
CA THR A 168 2.75 3.44 -6.94
C THR A 168 3.72 3.93 -5.88
N ILE A 169 3.67 5.22 -5.57
CA ILE A 169 4.46 5.88 -4.53
C ILE A 169 3.50 6.42 -3.49
N ASP A 170 3.59 5.93 -2.27
CA ASP A 170 2.78 6.32 -1.12
C ASP A 170 3.61 7.20 -0.18
N ILE A 171 3.09 8.38 0.12
CA ILE A 171 3.68 9.44 0.95
C ILE A 171 2.70 9.88 2.03
N ASN A 172 3.16 10.68 2.97
CA ASN A 172 2.33 11.27 4.03
C ASN A 172 1.51 10.23 4.81
N LEU A 173 2.11 9.07 5.07
CA LEU A 173 1.42 7.98 5.74
C LEU A 173 1.21 8.33 7.22
N THR A 174 -0.05 8.36 7.64
CA THR A 174 -0.49 8.50 9.03
C THR A 174 -1.29 7.29 9.46
N PHE A 175 -1.31 7.02 10.75
CA PHE A 175 -2.07 5.90 11.31
C PHE A 175 -2.52 6.23 12.73
N GLU A 176 -3.66 5.68 13.10
CA GLU A 176 -4.25 5.85 14.42
C GLU A 176 -5.14 4.68 14.79
N ASP A 177 -5.28 4.42 16.07
CA ASP A 177 -6.32 3.62 16.68
C ASP A 177 -7.14 4.48 17.67
N LYS A 178 -7.88 3.86 18.58
CA LYS A 178 -8.70 4.58 19.56
C LYS A 178 -7.89 5.36 20.60
N GLU A 179 -6.63 4.97 20.81
CA GLU A 179 -5.81 5.49 21.92
C GLU A 179 -4.59 6.26 21.43
N LYS A 180 -4.03 5.86 20.29
CA LYS A 180 -2.73 6.35 19.82
C LYS A 180 -2.76 6.72 18.37
N SER A 181 -1.87 7.62 17.99
CA SER A 181 -1.62 8.00 16.60
C SER A 181 -0.12 8.12 16.33
N GLY A 182 0.24 8.06 15.06
CA GLY A 182 1.61 8.24 14.62
C GLY A 182 1.69 8.45 13.11
N ASP A 183 2.91 8.62 12.62
CA ASP A 183 3.12 8.79 11.20
C ASP A 183 4.43 8.18 10.70
N PHE A 184 4.49 8.02 9.38
CA PHE A 184 5.68 7.70 8.59
C PHE A 184 5.89 8.77 7.50
N LYS A 185 5.68 10.06 7.84
CA LYS A 185 5.81 11.16 6.85
C LYS A 185 7.20 11.27 6.25
N GLN A 186 8.24 10.88 6.99
CA GLN A 186 9.62 10.83 6.50
C GLN A 186 9.91 9.63 5.58
N ILE A 187 8.97 8.68 5.47
CA ILE A 187 9.14 7.43 4.74
C ILE A 187 8.22 7.39 3.54
N VAL A 188 8.80 7.11 2.39
CA VAL A 188 8.09 6.81 1.15
C VAL A 188 8.00 5.31 0.99
N ILE A 189 6.84 4.80 0.59
CA ILE A 189 6.65 3.39 0.24
C ILE A 189 6.31 3.31 -1.25
N ALA A 190 7.22 2.76 -2.04
CA ALA A 190 6.99 2.48 -3.45
C ALA A 190 6.65 1.00 -3.68
N GLU A 191 5.81 0.72 -4.67
CA GLU A 191 5.45 -0.64 -5.08
C GLU A 191 5.42 -0.73 -6.61
N VAL A 192 6.37 -1.50 -7.16
CA VAL A 192 6.44 -1.82 -8.59
C VAL A 192 5.62 -3.07 -8.85
N LYS A 193 4.77 -3.02 -9.86
CA LYS A 193 3.94 -4.12 -10.32
C LYS A 193 4.31 -4.45 -11.75
N GLN A 194 4.77 -5.67 -11.97
CA GLN A 194 5.22 -6.18 -13.26
C GLN A 194 4.54 -7.51 -13.57
N GLU A 195 4.36 -7.85 -14.82
CA GLU A 195 3.86 -9.17 -15.24
C GLU A 195 4.82 -10.27 -14.78
N ARG A 196 6.12 -10.07 -15.00
CA ARG A 196 7.22 -10.86 -14.44
C ARG A 196 8.25 -9.92 -13.85
N MET A 197 8.84 -10.32 -12.74
CA MET A 197 9.90 -9.53 -12.12
C MET A 197 11.06 -9.34 -13.11
N SER A 198 11.31 -8.08 -13.49
CA SER A 198 12.47 -7.68 -14.28
C SER A 198 13.38 -6.78 -13.47
N ARG A 199 14.63 -7.21 -13.28
CA ARG A 199 15.66 -6.39 -12.64
C ARG A 199 16.17 -5.27 -13.54
N SER A 200 15.87 -5.35 -14.83
CA SER A 200 16.26 -4.36 -15.85
C SER A 200 15.20 -3.27 -16.05
N SER A 201 14.10 -3.26 -15.27
CA SER A 201 13.16 -2.14 -15.34
C SER A 201 13.85 -0.83 -14.95
N ASP A 202 13.41 0.27 -15.56
CA ASP A 202 13.99 1.57 -15.30
C ASP A 202 13.88 1.98 -13.83
N PHE A 203 12.73 1.69 -13.17
CA PHE A 203 12.61 1.95 -11.74
C PHE A 203 13.61 1.13 -10.92
N MET A 204 13.75 -0.17 -11.21
CA MET A 204 14.68 -1.04 -10.47
C MET A 204 16.12 -0.57 -10.60
N ARG A 205 16.52 -0.11 -11.81
CA ARG A 205 17.85 0.45 -12.09
C ARG A 205 18.06 1.75 -11.32
N ILE A 206 17.13 2.71 -11.41
CA ILE A 206 17.19 4.00 -10.73
C ILE A 206 17.18 3.81 -9.20
N ALA A 207 16.32 2.93 -8.67
CA ALA A 207 16.29 2.63 -7.25
C ALA A 207 17.62 2.07 -6.76
N LYS A 208 18.26 1.15 -7.52
CA LYS A 208 19.57 0.61 -7.19
C LYS A 208 20.65 1.71 -7.18
N GLU A 209 20.66 2.58 -8.17
CA GLU A 209 21.58 3.73 -8.27
C GLU A 209 21.45 4.65 -7.05
N LEU A 210 20.23 4.87 -6.56
CA LEU A 210 19.96 5.69 -5.39
C LEU A 210 20.09 4.92 -4.06
N HIS A 211 20.60 3.69 -4.07
CA HIS A 211 20.70 2.82 -2.90
C HIS A 211 19.34 2.62 -2.20
N ILE A 212 18.27 2.49 -2.99
CA ILE A 212 16.93 2.13 -2.54
C ILE A 212 16.73 0.64 -2.82
N LEU A 213 16.76 -0.17 -1.77
CA LEU A 213 16.71 -1.62 -1.90
C LEU A 213 15.30 -2.18 -1.72
N PRO A 214 14.96 -3.30 -2.40
CA PRO A 214 13.69 -3.99 -2.19
C PRO A 214 13.48 -4.36 -0.73
N THR A 215 12.29 -4.07 -0.21
CA THR A 215 11.93 -4.32 1.19
C THR A 215 10.55 -4.94 1.29
N ARG A 216 10.44 -6.10 1.94
CA ARG A 216 9.14 -6.75 2.20
C ARG A 216 8.43 -6.06 3.36
N ILE A 217 7.67 -5.01 3.08
CA ILE A 217 6.98 -4.22 4.09
C ILE A 217 5.46 -4.36 3.97
N SER A 218 4.77 -4.36 5.12
CA SER A 218 3.32 -4.33 5.24
C SER A 218 2.92 -3.09 6.02
N LYS A 219 2.19 -2.14 5.40
CA LYS A 219 1.68 -0.98 6.13
C LYS A 219 0.94 -1.42 7.40
N TYR A 220 -0.03 -2.34 7.28
CA TYR A 220 -0.79 -2.86 8.41
C TYR A 220 0.11 -3.34 9.55
N CYS A 221 1.05 -4.27 9.28
CA CYS A 221 1.87 -4.83 10.35
C CYS A 221 2.82 -3.79 10.99
N MET A 222 3.40 -2.89 10.18
CA MET A 222 4.34 -1.89 10.73
C MET A 222 3.61 -0.84 11.55
N THR A 223 2.45 -0.37 11.10
CA THR A 223 1.66 0.60 11.87
C THR A 223 1.02 -0.05 13.11
N THR A 224 0.66 -1.35 13.05
CA THR A 224 0.21 -2.10 14.23
C THR A 224 1.29 -2.11 15.31
N LEU A 225 2.56 -2.31 14.96
CA LEU A 225 3.67 -2.31 15.92
C LEU A 225 3.95 -0.93 16.50
N GLU A 226 3.84 0.12 15.71
CA GLU A 226 4.00 1.50 16.22
C GLU A 226 2.92 1.84 17.27
N LEU A 227 1.67 1.42 17.01
CA LEU A 227 0.55 1.62 17.92
C LEU A 227 0.63 0.69 19.14
N ASN A 228 1.13 -0.54 18.95
CA ASN A 228 1.15 -1.59 19.96
C ASN A 228 2.56 -2.21 20.10
N PRO A 229 3.54 -1.51 20.69
CA PRO A 229 4.94 -1.94 20.74
C PRO A 229 5.17 -3.21 21.58
N ASN A 230 4.22 -3.56 22.44
CA ASN A 230 4.29 -4.77 23.27
C ASN A 230 3.90 -6.06 22.52
N LEU A 231 3.39 -5.97 21.30
CA LEU A 231 3.10 -7.15 20.51
C LEU A 231 4.38 -7.89 20.12
N LYS A 232 4.28 -9.22 20.04
CA LYS A 232 5.37 -10.07 19.54
C LYS A 232 5.82 -9.59 18.16
N GLN A 233 7.12 -9.24 18.02
CA GLN A 233 7.67 -8.61 16.83
C GLN A 233 9.02 -9.18 16.35
N ASN A 234 9.48 -10.27 16.97
CA ASN A 234 10.81 -10.82 16.69
C ASN A 234 11.05 -11.07 15.18
N GLN A 235 10.07 -11.57 14.43
CA GLN A 235 10.17 -11.77 12.98
C GLN A 235 10.15 -10.46 12.15
N PHE A 236 9.81 -9.35 12.77
CA PHE A 236 9.81 -8.03 12.16
C PHE A 236 10.94 -7.13 12.64
N LYS A 237 11.81 -7.61 13.55
CA LYS A 237 12.87 -6.81 14.19
C LYS A 237 13.72 -6.04 13.17
N GLU A 238 14.20 -6.72 12.13
CA GLU A 238 15.00 -6.07 11.07
C GLU A 238 14.23 -4.96 10.35
N LYS A 239 12.93 -5.19 10.06
CA LYS A 239 12.08 -4.21 9.38
C LYS A 239 11.79 -3.01 10.27
N VAL A 240 11.55 -3.24 11.56
CA VAL A 240 11.35 -2.18 12.56
C VAL A 240 12.61 -1.34 12.68
N LEU A 241 13.78 -1.95 12.87
CA LEU A 241 15.08 -1.25 12.93
C LEU A 241 15.35 -0.45 11.65
N PHE A 242 15.03 -1.03 10.49
CA PHE A 242 15.18 -0.34 9.20
C PHE A 242 14.29 0.91 9.14
N LEU A 243 13.01 0.82 9.51
CA LEU A 243 12.10 1.97 9.52
C LEU A 243 12.51 3.02 10.54
N THR A 244 12.97 2.61 11.73
CA THR A 244 13.50 3.53 12.75
C THR A 244 14.69 4.33 12.20
N LYS A 245 15.63 3.67 11.53
CA LYS A 245 16.75 4.36 10.86
C LYS A 245 16.28 5.34 9.78
N LEU A 246 15.23 5.00 9.04
CA LEU A 246 14.66 5.90 8.04
C LEU A 246 14.00 7.15 8.66
N LYS A 247 13.46 7.05 9.87
CA LYS A 247 12.85 8.18 10.59
C LYS A 247 13.90 9.14 11.18
N GLN A 248 15.00 8.61 11.72
CA GLN A 248 15.95 9.37 12.56
C GLN A 248 17.01 10.15 11.80
N ALA A 249 17.27 9.82 10.58
CA ALA A 249 18.31 10.45 9.78
C ALA A 249 17.67 11.36 8.72
#